data_d258b49d9c72e2a0e0c4a64e09d149ce
#
_entry.id   d258b49d9c72e2a0e0c4a64e09d149ce
#
_cell.length_a   1.000
_cell.length_b   1.000
_cell.length_c   1.000
_cell.angle_alpha   90.00
_cell.angle_beta   90.00
_cell.angle_gamma   90.00
#
_symmetry.space_group_name_H-M   'P 1'
#
loop_
_entity.id
_entity.type
_entity.pdbx_description
1 polymer ?
#
loop_
_entity_poly.entity_id
_entity_poly.type
_entity_poly.pdbx_seq_one_letter_code
_entity_poly.pdbx_strand_id
1 'polypeptide(L)'
;VAGYVAGMVTKSNIIGFMGGVQNYIVEDFYCGFAAGVERAEKERGVDIEILVDYTGSFLDVDLGYASALSMYDAGADIVYQVAGTCGTGAIDAADVRGKYVIGVDVDQSYLAPDAVIFSVVKHIPQAVCDTSLLYKAGEDFSGQTISLGYAEGDYVGLAGYMEDVIPESVIRKAGEIEKEIAEGKITVPSAVN
;
A
#
# COMPACT_ATOMS: atom_id res chain seq x y z
N VAL A 1 -2.89 7.10 1.74
CA VAL A 1 -3.97 6.95 0.75
C VAL A 1 -4.50 5.53 0.76
N ALA A 2 -3.68 4.49 0.61
CA ALA A 2 -4.11 3.09 0.54
C ALA A 2 -4.99 2.65 1.73
N GLY A 3 -4.61 3.01 2.96
CA GLY A 3 -5.40 2.72 4.15
C GLY A 3 -6.78 3.38 4.15
N TYR A 4 -6.87 4.60 3.61
CA TYR A 4 -8.16 5.27 3.42
C TYR A 4 -9.07 4.48 2.47
N VAL A 5 -8.55 4.09 1.30
CA VAL A 5 -9.33 3.29 0.33
C VAL A 5 -9.77 1.97 0.96
N ALA A 6 -8.85 1.21 1.57
CA ALA A 6 -9.17 -0.04 2.24
C ALA A 6 -10.22 0.14 3.35
N GLY A 7 -10.04 1.15 4.20
CA GLY A 7 -10.98 1.48 5.27
C GLY A 7 -12.37 1.90 4.77
N MET A 8 -12.47 2.54 3.61
CA MET A 8 -13.75 2.92 3.01
C MET A 8 -14.51 1.75 2.40
N VAL A 9 -13.82 0.67 1.95
CA VAL A 9 -14.46 -0.43 1.23
C VAL A 9 -14.57 -1.73 2.04
N THR A 10 -13.83 -1.87 3.16
CA THR A 10 -13.97 -3.04 4.04
C THR A 10 -15.41 -3.20 4.52
N LYS A 11 -15.88 -4.44 4.52
CA LYS A 11 -17.21 -4.84 5.01
C LYS A 11 -17.14 -5.48 6.40
N SER A 12 -16.02 -6.13 6.72
CA SER A 12 -15.82 -6.75 8.03
C SER A 12 -15.38 -5.75 9.11
N ASN A 13 -14.85 -4.60 8.71
CA ASN A 13 -14.10 -3.66 9.56
C ASN A 13 -12.87 -4.32 10.22
N ILE A 14 -12.31 -5.35 9.59
CA ILE A 14 -11.06 -6.00 9.98
C ILE A 14 -10.19 -6.05 8.73
N ILE A 15 -9.00 -5.45 8.79
CA ILE A 15 -8.06 -5.36 7.67
C ILE A 15 -6.71 -5.93 8.11
N GLY A 16 -6.02 -6.67 7.25
CA GLY A 16 -4.67 -7.16 7.50
C GLY A 16 -3.61 -6.20 6.96
N PHE A 17 -2.51 -6.04 7.68
CA PHE A 17 -1.23 -5.53 7.18
C PHE A 17 -0.18 -6.61 7.32
N MET A 18 0.37 -7.07 6.20
CA MET A 18 1.39 -8.12 6.15
C MET A 18 2.71 -7.52 5.66
N GLY A 19 3.67 -7.36 6.56
CA GLY A 19 5.03 -6.95 6.25
C GLY A 19 5.96 -8.14 5.97
N GLY A 20 7.02 -7.91 5.20
CA GLY A 20 8.10 -8.89 5.06
C GLY A 20 9.00 -8.92 6.30
N VAL A 21 10.23 -8.41 6.19
CA VAL A 21 11.12 -8.23 7.35
C VAL A 21 10.83 -6.89 8.01
N GLN A 22 10.57 -6.92 9.33
CA GLN A 22 10.33 -5.71 10.10
C GLN A 22 11.56 -4.79 10.07
N ASN A 23 11.41 -3.61 9.51
CA ASN A 23 12.41 -2.56 9.44
C ASN A 23 11.72 -1.21 9.24
N TYR A 24 12.49 -0.11 9.36
CA TYR A 24 11.93 1.25 9.30
C TYR A 24 11.16 1.55 7.99
N ILE A 25 11.56 0.95 6.85
CA ILE A 25 10.87 1.15 5.56
C ILE A 25 9.48 0.51 5.59
N VAL A 26 9.40 -0.76 6.06
CA VAL A 26 8.12 -1.48 6.16
C VAL A 26 7.22 -0.83 7.21
N GLU A 27 7.80 -0.33 8.30
CA GLU A 27 7.08 0.44 9.32
C GLU A 27 6.51 1.75 8.76
N ASP A 28 7.22 2.44 7.86
CA ASP A 28 6.69 3.65 7.19
C ASP A 28 5.45 3.32 6.35
N PHE A 29 5.43 2.18 5.66
CA PHE A 29 4.23 1.71 4.97
C PHE A 29 3.08 1.48 5.94
N TYR A 30 3.36 0.84 7.09
CA TYR A 30 2.35 0.60 8.11
C TYR A 30 1.81 1.91 8.72
N CYS A 31 2.68 2.84 9.11
CA CYS A 31 2.29 4.12 9.67
C CYS A 31 1.37 4.91 8.73
N GLY A 32 1.76 5.00 7.46
CA GLY A 32 0.94 5.67 6.44
C GLY A 32 -0.38 4.95 6.16
N PHE A 33 -0.38 3.61 6.19
CA PHE A 33 -1.58 2.80 6.04
C PHE A 33 -2.53 3.00 7.21
N ALA A 34 -2.06 2.87 8.45
CA ALA A 34 -2.86 3.03 9.66
C ALA A 34 -3.48 4.44 9.76
N ALA A 35 -2.73 5.49 9.43
CA ALA A 35 -3.27 6.85 9.39
C ALA A 35 -4.39 7.01 8.36
N GLY A 36 -4.29 6.31 7.23
CA GLY A 36 -5.37 6.29 6.23
C GLY A 36 -6.61 5.56 6.72
N VAL A 37 -6.45 4.43 7.41
CA VAL A 37 -7.56 3.68 8.04
C VAL A 37 -8.25 4.55 9.09
N GLU A 38 -7.48 5.19 9.99
CA GLU A 38 -8.03 6.11 11.01
C GLU A 38 -8.87 7.24 10.39
N ARG A 39 -8.45 7.76 9.23
CA ARG A 39 -9.25 8.77 8.50
C ARG A 39 -10.58 8.19 8.02
N ALA A 40 -10.57 6.95 7.50
CA ALA A 40 -11.79 6.27 7.05
C ALA A 40 -12.72 5.95 8.23
N GLU A 41 -12.18 5.53 9.37
CA GLU A 41 -12.95 5.33 10.61
C GLU A 41 -13.72 6.57 11.01
N LYS A 42 -13.03 7.72 11.05
CA LYS A 42 -13.64 9.02 11.37
C LYS A 42 -14.74 9.41 10.39
N GLU A 43 -14.53 9.15 9.10
CA GLU A 43 -15.50 9.49 8.05
C GLU A 43 -16.73 8.58 8.09
N ARG A 44 -16.51 7.26 8.33
CA ARG A 44 -17.57 6.25 8.41
C ARG A 44 -18.27 6.20 9.77
N GLY A 45 -17.64 6.71 10.83
CA GLY A 45 -18.12 6.61 12.21
C GLY A 45 -18.11 5.18 12.76
N VAL A 46 -17.11 4.38 12.39
CA VAL A 46 -16.91 2.98 12.80
C VAL A 46 -15.46 2.76 13.26
N ASP A 47 -15.23 1.76 14.09
CA ASP A 47 -13.88 1.29 14.42
C ASP A 47 -13.45 0.23 13.39
N ILE A 48 -12.19 0.24 12.96
CA ILE A 48 -11.61 -0.73 12.03
C ILE A 48 -10.37 -1.34 12.67
N GLU A 49 -10.37 -2.64 12.87
CA GLU A 49 -9.22 -3.37 13.40
C GLU A 49 -8.18 -3.61 12.31
N ILE A 50 -6.90 -3.38 12.63
CA ILE A 50 -5.78 -3.74 11.76
C ILE A 50 -5.03 -4.91 12.39
N LEU A 51 -5.12 -6.09 11.77
CA LEU A 51 -4.29 -7.24 12.11
C LEU A 51 -2.91 -7.03 11.49
N VAL A 52 -1.84 -7.15 12.28
CA VAL A 52 -0.46 -6.91 11.81
C VAL A 52 0.37 -8.17 11.98
N ASP A 53 1.08 -8.55 10.92
CA ASP A 53 2.06 -9.64 10.96
C ASP A 53 3.29 -9.31 10.10
N TYR A 54 4.45 -9.80 10.51
CA TYR A 54 5.70 -9.71 9.77
C TYR A 54 6.22 -11.12 9.52
N THR A 55 6.24 -11.54 8.26
CA THR A 55 6.60 -12.91 7.85
C THR A 55 8.07 -13.25 8.10
N GLY A 56 8.93 -12.24 8.31
CA GLY A 56 10.38 -12.41 8.45
C GLY A 56 11.10 -12.66 7.12
N SER A 57 10.41 -12.62 5.98
CA SER A 57 10.96 -12.89 4.65
C SER A 57 10.38 -11.95 3.60
N PHE A 58 11.21 -11.62 2.59
CA PHE A 58 10.74 -10.96 1.35
C PHE A 58 10.65 -11.95 0.17
N LEU A 59 11.00 -13.21 0.37
CA LEU A 59 11.15 -14.19 -0.71
C LEU A 59 10.26 -15.43 -0.55
N ASP A 60 9.96 -15.82 0.68
CA ASP A 60 9.26 -17.07 0.99
C ASP A 60 7.75 -16.93 0.81
N VAL A 61 7.26 -17.44 -0.32
CA VAL A 61 5.84 -17.35 -0.72
C VAL A 61 4.92 -18.12 0.23
N ASP A 62 5.37 -19.24 0.78
CA ASP A 62 4.58 -20.08 1.69
C ASP A 62 4.31 -19.36 3.01
N LEU A 63 5.28 -18.58 3.51
CA LEU A 63 5.08 -17.73 4.68
C LEU A 63 4.05 -16.62 4.41
N GLY A 64 4.11 -16.00 3.25
CA GLY A 64 3.12 -14.98 2.85
C GLY A 64 1.70 -15.55 2.74
N TYR A 65 1.59 -16.74 2.13
CA TYR A 65 0.32 -17.45 2.03
C TYR A 65 -0.26 -17.78 3.42
N ALA A 66 0.55 -18.36 4.30
CA ALA A 66 0.11 -18.76 5.64
C ALA A 66 -0.29 -17.54 6.50
N SER A 67 0.48 -16.47 6.44
CA SER A 67 0.19 -15.22 7.16
C SER A 67 -1.14 -14.60 6.71
N ALA A 68 -1.34 -14.40 5.40
CA ALA A 68 -2.58 -13.84 4.87
C ALA A 68 -3.78 -14.75 5.19
N LEU A 69 -3.62 -16.07 5.05
CA LEU A 69 -4.65 -17.03 5.39
C LEU A 69 -5.11 -16.91 6.85
N SER A 70 -4.15 -16.77 7.78
CA SER A 70 -4.42 -16.55 9.20
C SER A 70 -5.23 -15.27 9.44
N MET A 71 -4.90 -14.18 8.73
CA MET A 71 -5.64 -12.92 8.82
C MET A 71 -7.08 -13.06 8.30
N TYR A 72 -7.28 -13.75 7.16
CA TYR A 72 -8.63 -14.02 6.64
C TYR A 72 -9.44 -14.91 7.56
N ASP A 73 -8.82 -15.92 8.18
CA ASP A 73 -9.48 -16.80 9.17
C ASP A 73 -9.83 -16.04 10.46
N ALA A 74 -9.07 -14.99 10.80
CA ALA A 74 -9.37 -14.06 11.90
C ALA A 74 -10.45 -13.01 11.55
N GLY A 75 -10.96 -13.00 10.31
CA GLY A 75 -12.07 -12.16 9.88
C GLY A 75 -11.71 -10.99 8.97
N ALA A 76 -10.44 -10.80 8.63
CA ALA A 76 -10.06 -9.79 7.64
C ALA A 76 -10.73 -10.06 6.30
N ASP A 77 -11.18 -9.03 5.62
CA ASP A 77 -11.67 -9.11 4.25
C ASP A 77 -10.72 -8.52 3.23
N ILE A 78 -9.76 -7.72 3.67
CA ILE A 78 -8.71 -7.10 2.86
C ILE A 78 -7.37 -7.29 3.58
N VAL A 79 -6.31 -7.69 2.87
CA VAL A 79 -4.93 -7.72 3.37
C VAL A 79 -4.06 -6.81 2.50
N TYR A 80 -3.33 -5.88 3.11
CA TYR A 80 -2.29 -5.13 2.44
C TYR A 80 -0.93 -5.82 2.65
N GLN A 81 -0.34 -6.32 1.58
CA GLN A 81 0.96 -6.98 1.63
C GLN A 81 2.09 -5.99 1.27
N VAL A 82 3.13 -5.97 2.08
CA VAL A 82 4.38 -5.21 1.89
C VAL A 82 5.56 -6.14 2.10
N ALA A 83 5.61 -7.20 1.28
CA ALA A 83 6.52 -8.34 1.52
C ALA A 83 7.27 -8.83 0.27
N GLY A 84 7.37 -8.01 -0.77
CA GLY A 84 8.08 -8.38 -2.00
C GLY A 84 7.52 -9.66 -2.64
N THR A 85 8.39 -10.62 -3.03
CA THR A 85 7.96 -11.90 -3.61
C THR A 85 7.15 -12.73 -2.62
N CYS A 86 7.45 -12.68 -1.32
CA CYS A 86 6.65 -13.32 -0.28
C CYS A 86 5.17 -12.87 -0.34
N GLY A 87 4.93 -11.62 -0.72
CA GLY A 87 3.58 -11.05 -0.89
C GLY A 87 2.74 -11.71 -1.98
N THR A 88 3.33 -12.42 -2.96
CA THR A 88 2.54 -13.18 -3.95
C THR A 88 1.75 -14.31 -3.30
N GLY A 89 2.27 -14.88 -2.20
CA GLY A 89 1.51 -15.85 -1.40
C GLY A 89 0.24 -15.26 -0.78
N ALA A 90 0.27 -13.98 -0.37
CA ALA A 90 -0.94 -13.32 0.11
C ALA A 90 -1.98 -13.11 -1.01
N ILE A 91 -1.52 -12.86 -2.24
CA ILE A 91 -2.40 -12.75 -3.41
C ILE A 91 -3.07 -14.11 -3.69
N ASP A 92 -2.29 -15.20 -3.67
CA ASP A 92 -2.83 -16.56 -3.85
C ASP A 92 -3.84 -16.92 -2.73
N ALA A 93 -3.54 -16.55 -1.47
CA ALA A 93 -4.46 -16.79 -0.36
C ALA A 93 -5.77 -16.00 -0.51
N ALA A 94 -5.71 -14.76 -0.98
CA ALA A 94 -6.87 -13.92 -1.24
C ALA A 94 -7.77 -14.55 -2.32
N ASP A 95 -7.17 -14.95 -3.45
CA ASP A 95 -7.87 -15.57 -4.57
C ASP A 95 -8.59 -16.87 -4.15
N VAL A 96 -7.89 -17.78 -3.46
CA VAL A 96 -8.46 -19.05 -2.96
C VAL A 96 -9.59 -18.81 -1.95
N ARG A 97 -9.51 -17.77 -1.13
CA ARG A 97 -10.51 -17.45 -0.10
C ARG A 97 -11.66 -16.57 -0.61
N GLY A 98 -11.62 -16.09 -1.85
CA GLY A 98 -12.56 -15.09 -2.36
C GLY A 98 -12.55 -13.81 -1.52
N LYS A 99 -11.35 -13.40 -1.10
CA LYS A 99 -11.06 -12.20 -0.29
C LYS A 99 -10.26 -11.21 -1.12
N TYR A 100 -9.93 -10.06 -0.55
CA TYR A 100 -9.24 -9.00 -1.25
C TYR A 100 -7.82 -8.79 -0.73
N VAL A 101 -6.95 -8.36 -1.62
CA VAL A 101 -5.56 -8.02 -1.31
C VAL A 101 -5.17 -6.72 -2.01
N ILE A 102 -4.30 -5.95 -1.36
CA ILE A 102 -3.69 -4.75 -1.94
C ILE A 102 -2.27 -5.10 -2.33
N GLY A 103 -1.92 -4.86 -3.61
CA GLY A 103 -0.60 -5.07 -4.17
C GLY A 103 0.40 -3.98 -3.79
N VAL A 104 1.69 -4.21 -4.09
CA VAL A 104 2.78 -3.28 -3.77
C VAL A 104 3.81 -3.20 -4.90
N ASP A 105 4.51 -2.06 -4.98
CA ASP A 105 5.60 -1.69 -5.87
C ASP A 105 5.20 -1.52 -7.34
N VAL A 106 4.41 -2.43 -7.90
CA VAL A 106 3.87 -2.39 -9.27
C VAL A 106 2.40 -2.75 -9.27
N ASP A 107 1.68 -2.48 -10.35
CA ASP A 107 0.33 -3.01 -10.51
C ASP A 107 0.37 -4.54 -10.60
N GLN A 108 -0.21 -5.19 -9.59
CA GLN A 108 -0.27 -6.64 -9.45
C GLN A 108 -1.64 -7.23 -9.77
N SER A 109 -2.57 -6.43 -10.30
CA SER A 109 -3.93 -6.87 -10.65
C SER A 109 -3.95 -8.06 -11.61
N TYR A 110 -2.91 -8.18 -12.47
CA TYR A 110 -2.78 -9.29 -13.43
C TYR A 110 -2.52 -10.65 -12.77
N LEU A 111 -2.05 -10.69 -11.50
CA LEU A 111 -1.80 -11.95 -10.78
C LEU A 111 -3.09 -12.62 -10.33
N ALA A 112 -4.05 -11.84 -9.84
CA ALA A 112 -5.37 -12.31 -9.42
C ALA A 112 -6.39 -11.17 -9.64
N PRO A 113 -6.95 -11.05 -10.86
CA PRO A 113 -7.83 -9.92 -11.21
C PRO A 113 -9.09 -9.79 -10.35
N ASP A 114 -9.55 -10.89 -9.74
CA ASP A 114 -10.73 -10.93 -8.89
C ASP A 114 -10.41 -10.73 -7.40
N ALA A 115 -9.11 -10.67 -7.03
CA ALA A 115 -8.65 -10.54 -5.64
C ALA A 115 -7.86 -9.26 -5.38
N VAL A 116 -6.99 -8.83 -6.31
CA VAL A 116 -6.21 -7.60 -6.16
C VAL A 116 -7.09 -6.39 -6.46
N ILE A 117 -7.50 -5.66 -5.42
CA ILE A 117 -8.44 -4.54 -5.59
C ILE A 117 -7.76 -3.24 -6.05
N PHE A 118 -6.50 -3.06 -5.77
CA PHE A 118 -5.58 -2.06 -6.31
C PHE A 118 -4.16 -2.38 -5.84
N SER A 119 -3.19 -1.61 -6.35
CA SER A 119 -1.78 -1.73 -5.93
C SER A 119 -1.21 -0.36 -5.57
N VAL A 120 -0.38 -0.31 -4.52
CA VAL A 120 0.46 0.85 -4.20
C VAL A 120 1.70 0.78 -5.08
N VAL A 121 1.83 1.72 -6.01
CA VAL A 121 2.89 1.66 -7.03
C VAL A 121 4.00 2.67 -6.75
N LYS A 122 5.22 2.30 -7.17
CA LYS A 122 6.39 3.15 -7.21
C LYS A 122 6.88 3.24 -8.65
N HIS A 123 6.94 4.44 -9.20
CA HIS A 123 7.41 4.69 -10.57
C HIS A 123 8.94 4.75 -10.60
N ILE A 124 9.60 3.66 -10.19
CA ILE A 124 11.06 3.54 -10.12
C ILE A 124 11.75 3.86 -11.46
N PRO A 125 11.27 3.39 -12.64
CA PRO A 125 11.87 3.77 -13.91
C PRO A 125 11.88 5.27 -14.14
N GLN A 126 10.81 5.98 -13.77
CA GLN A 126 10.72 7.43 -13.89
C GLN A 126 11.74 8.12 -12.96
N ALA A 127 11.78 7.70 -11.68
CA ALA A 127 12.72 8.24 -10.71
C ALA A 127 14.18 8.10 -11.15
N VAL A 128 14.55 6.93 -11.68
CA VAL A 128 15.90 6.66 -12.19
C VAL A 128 16.20 7.52 -13.42
N CYS A 129 15.24 7.64 -14.34
CA CYS A 129 15.39 8.46 -15.55
C CYS A 129 15.62 9.93 -15.18
N ASP A 130 14.75 10.51 -14.36
CA ASP A 130 14.81 11.92 -13.99
C ASP A 130 16.07 12.26 -13.23
N THR A 131 16.45 11.43 -12.23
CA THR A 131 17.70 11.61 -11.49
C THR A 131 18.93 11.53 -12.40
N SER A 132 18.92 10.61 -13.39
CA SER A 132 20.02 10.49 -14.37
C SER A 132 20.11 11.71 -15.29
N LEU A 133 18.98 12.28 -15.67
CA LEU A 133 18.94 13.51 -16.49
C LEU A 133 19.45 14.73 -15.70
N LEU A 134 19.08 14.86 -14.44
CA LEU A 134 19.58 15.92 -13.55
C LEU A 134 21.10 15.79 -13.35
N TYR A 135 21.61 14.58 -13.11
CA TYR A 135 23.05 14.33 -13.01
C TYR A 135 23.79 14.73 -14.32
N LYS A 136 23.22 14.35 -15.47
CA LYS A 136 23.76 14.75 -16.78
C LYS A 136 23.74 16.25 -17.00
N ALA A 137 22.79 16.96 -16.40
CA ALA A 137 22.72 18.43 -16.43
C ALA A 137 23.72 19.13 -15.48
N GLY A 138 24.44 18.37 -14.67
CA GLY A 138 25.48 18.88 -13.76
C GLY A 138 25.06 18.99 -12.30
N GLU A 139 23.89 18.46 -11.94
CA GLU A 139 23.49 18.32 -10.54
C GLU A 139 24.37 17.28 -9.82
N ASP A 140 24.90 17.63 -8.63
CA ASP A 140 25.70 16.73 -7.83
C ASP A 140 24.90 16.18 -6.65
N PHE A 141 24.64 14.88 -6.67
CA PHE A 141 23.93 14.15 -5.62
C PHE A 141 24.87 13.34 -4.72
N SER A 142 26.19 13.54 -4.80
CA SER A 142 27.18 12.78 -4.04
C SER A 142 26.91 12.83 -2.53
N GLY A 143 26.72 11.67 -1.93
CA GLY A 143 26.45 11.54 -0.49
C GLY A 143 25.08 12.05 -0.02
N GLN A 144 24.15 12.30 -0.95
CA GLN A 144 22.80 12.75 -0.65
C GLN A 144 21.81 11.59 -0.72
N THR A 145 20.76 11.67 0.09
CA THR A 145 19.54 10.87 -0.05
C THR A 145 18.47 11.75 -0.65
N ILE A 146 17.89 11.31 -1.75
CA ILE A 146 16.79 12.01 -2.44
C ILE A 146 15.51 11.25 -2.14
N SER A 147 14.53 11.92 -1.53
CA SER A 147 13.18 11.39 -1.35
C SER A 147 12.30 11.87 -2.49
N LEU A 148 11.63 10.94 -3.16
CA LEU A 148 10.72 11.22 -4.26
C LEU A 148 9.34 10.65 -3.90
N GLY A 149 8.37 11.53 -3.76
CA GLY A 149 7.01 11.20 -3.37
C GLY A 149 5.99 12.07 -4.12
N TYR A 150 4.82 12.26 -3.56
CA TYR A 150 3.75 13.07 -4.16
C TYR A 150 4.13 14.54 -4.35
N ALA A 151 4.98 15.11 -3.48
CA ALA A 151 5.38 16.52 -3.54
C ALA A 151 6.37 16.79 -4.69
N GLU A 152 7.20 15.83 -5.02
CA GLU A 152 8.25 15.95 -6.03
C GLU A 152 7.76 15.58 -7.43
N GLY A 153 6.64 14.85 -7.54
CA GLY A 153 6.07 14.46 -8.82
C GLY A 153 5.33 13.12 -8.78
N ASP A 154 5.13 12.53 -9.96
CA ASP A 154 4.44 11.25 -10.14
C ASP A 154 5.40 10.07 -9.92
N TYR A 155 5.88 9.92 -8.67
CA TYR A 155 6.81 8.83 -8.30
C TYR A 155 6.16 7.72 -7.50
N VAL A 156 5.00 7.98 -6.91
CA VAL A 156 4.21 7.02 -6.14
C VAL A 156 2.72 7.24 -6.40
N GLY A 157 1.91 6.20 -6.28
CA GLY A 157 0.48 6.32 -6.52
C GLY A 157 -0.28 5.04 -6.24
N LEU A 158 -1.54 5.00 -6.63
CA LEU A 158 -2.38 3.81 -6.65
C LEU A 158 -2.76 3.47 -8.09
N ALA A 159 -2.74 2.18 -8.42
CA ALA A 159 -3.08 1.68 -9.76
C ALA A 159 -3.92 0.41 -9.69
N GLY A 160 -4.55 0.04 -10.83
CA GLY A 160 -5.28 -1.23 -10.96
C GLY A 160 -6.55 -1.30 -10.12
N TYR A 161 -7.29 -0.20 -9.98
CA TYR A 161 -8.53 -0.19 -9.20
C TYR A 161 -9.57 -1.17 -9.76
N MET A 162 -10.08 -2.04 -8.87
CA MET A 162 -11.23 -2.90 -9.14
C MET A 162 -12.53 -2.09 -8.93
N GLU A 163 -13.08 -1.53 -10.02
CA GLU A 163 -14.21 -0.58 -9.97
C GLU A 163 -15.50 -1.20 -9.41
N ASP A 164 -15.68 -2.52 -9.56
CA ASP A 164 -16.82 -3.25 -8.97
C ASP A 164 -16.76 -3.30 -7.42
N VAL A 165 -15.59 -3.09 -6.82
CA VAL A 165 -15.35 -3.12 -5.37
C VAL A 165 -15.14 -1.72 -4.83
N ILE A 166 -14.43 -0.87 -5.56
CA ILE A 166 -14.05 0.48 -5.11
C ILE A 166 -14.90 1.52 -5.84
N PRO A 167 -15.85 2.17 -5.16
CA PRO A 167 -16.69 3.19 -5.79
C PRO A 167 -15.87 4.36 -6.35
N GLU A 168 -16.29 4.92 -7.48
CA GLU A 168 -15.67 6.09 -8.11
C GLU A 168 -15.50 7.28 -7.13
N SER A 169 -16.45 7.46 -6.21
CA SER A 169 -16.37 8.50 -5.18
C SER A 169 -15.17 8.30 -4.23
N VAL A 170 -14.81 7.06 -3.94
CA VAL A 170 -13.65 6.72 -3.11
C VAL A 170 -12.35 6.94 -3.90
N ILE A 171 -12.31 6.54 -5.17
CA ILE A 171 -11.15 6.79 -6.06
C ILE A 171 -10.89 8.28 -6.19
N ARG A 172 -11.94 9.08 -6.44
CA ARG A 172 -11.82 10.53 -6.51
C ARG A 172 -11.30 11.12 -5.20
N LYS A 173 -11.83 10.66 -4.05
CA LYS A 173 -11.40 11.15 -2.74
C LYS A 173 -9.95 10.76 -2.43
N ALA A 174 -9.50 9.58 -2.86
CA ALA A 174 -8.10 9.18 -2.79
C ALA A 174 -7.19 10.16 -3.53
N GLY A 175 -7.55 10.55 -4.76
CA GLY A 175 -6.80 11.57 -5.53
C GLY A 175 -6.80 12.96 -4.88
N GLU A 176 -7.89 13.36 -4.18
CA GLU A 176 -7.89 14.59 -3.39
C GLU A 176 -6.90 14.50 -2.22
N ILE A 177 -6.82 13.35 -1.53
CA ILE A 177 -5.87 13.11 -0.43
C ILE A 177 -4.43 13.14 -0.93
N GLU A 178 -4.14 12.53 -2.08
CA GLU A 178 -2.82 12.58 -2.72
C GLU A 178 -2.39 14.03 -2.97
N LYS A 179 -3.30 14.83 -3.51
CA LYS A 179 -3.06 16.26 -3.73
C LYS A 179 -2.84 17.02 -2.43
N GLU A 180 -3.63 16.74 -1.38
CA GLU A 180 -3.46 17.36 -0.06
C GLU A 180 -2.10 17.02 0.56
N ILE A 181 -1.59 15.79 0.35
CA ILE A 181 -0.25 15.37 0.75
C ILE A 181 0.82 16.11 -0.06
N ALA A 182 0.68 16.14 -1.40
CA ALA A 182 1.61 16.86 -2.28
C ALA A 182 1.73 18.35 -1.94
N GLU A 183 0.63 18.98 -1.56
CA GLU A 183 0.57 20.39 -1.14
C GLU A 183 1.02 20.61 0.32
N GLY A 184 1.41 19.55 1.06
CA GLY A 184 1.82 19.64 2.46
C GLY A 184 0.70 19.94 3.46
N LYS A 185 -0.57 19.83 3.05
CA LYS A 185 -1.73 20.01 3.92
C LYS A 185 -1.95 18.85 4.87
N ILE A 186 -1.50 17.66 4.46
CA ILE A 186 -1.49 16.44 5.25
C ILE A 186 -0.04 16.00 5.45
N THR A 187 0.35 15.84 6.71
CA THR A 187 1.62 15.20 7.08
C THR A 187 1.37 13.73 7.32
N VAL A 188 2.03 12.86 6.55
CA VAL A 188 1.98 11.42 6.75
C VAL A 188 2.93 11.04 7.88
N PRO A 189 2.50 10.28 8.90
CA PRO A 189 3.38 9.83 9.96
C PRO A 189 4.46 8.89 9.42
N SER A 190 5.64 8.92 10.03
CA SER A 190 6.79 8.07 9.70
C SER A 190 7.31 7.38 10.96
N ALA A 191 7.84 6.18 10.82
CA ALA A 191 8.47 5.42 11.88
C ALA A 191 9.84 5.99 12.30
N VAL A 192 10.40 6.89 11.50
CA VAL A 192 11.76 7.46 11.71
C VAL A 192 11.72 8.80 12.43
N ASN A 193 10.54 9.33 12.76
CA ASN A 193 10.39 10.64 13.45
C ASN A 193 10.04 10.46 14.90
#